data_9e4facc551e9f657b672c940dd0ebaf6
#
_entry.id   9e4facc551e9f657b672c940dd0ebaf6
#
_cell.length_a   1.000
_cell.length_b   1.000
_cell.length_c   1.000
_cell.angle_alpha   90.00
_cell.angle_beta   90.00
_cell.angle_gamma   90.00
#
_symmetry.space_group_name_H-M   'P 1'
#
loop_
_entity.id
_entity.type
_entity.pdbx_description
1 polymer ?
#
loop_
_entity_poly.entity_id
_entity_poly.type
_entity_poly.pdbx_seq_one_letter_code
_entity_poly.pdbx_strand_id
1 'polypeptide(L)' 'MNEQTQYLTNSLVEQLALMAMKDYGLTMVDALALVYHSQWYEKVTDTETGLYFQSPAYNYRLLRHEVAFGKVN' A
#
# COMPACT_ATOMS: atom_id res chain seq x y z
N MET A 1 -2.76 8.13 14.89
CA MET A 1 -3.44 8.37 13.59
C MET A 1 -4.89 8.71 13.89
N ASN A 2 -5.42 9.81 13.33
CA ASN A 2 -6.81 10.17 13.54
C ASN A 2 -7.73 9.38 12.58
N GLU A 3 -9.05 9.55 12.76
CA GLU A 3 -10.02 8.81 11.95
C GLU A 3 -9.87 9.07 10.46
N GLN A 4 -9.59 10.31 10.08
CA GLN A 4 -9.47 10.67 8.67
C GLN A 4 -8.25 10.04 8.03
N THR A 5 -7.10 10.08 8.68
CA THR A 5 -5.90 9.46 8.14
C THR A 5 -6.03 7.95 8.11
N GLN A 6 -6.71 7.37 9.10
CA GLN A 6 -6.95 5.93 9.10
C GLN A 6 -7.88 5.52 7.96
N TYR A 7 -8.93 6.29 7.72
CA TYR A 7 -9.84 6.02 6.61
C TYR A 7 -9.09 6.06 5.27
N LEU A 8 -8.27 7.08 5.06
CA LEU A 8 -7.51 7.22 3.82
C LEU A 8 -6.50 6.09 3.66
N THR A 9 -5.83 5.70 4.74
CA THR A 9 -4.88 4.60 4.71
C THR A 9 -5.58 3.29 4.38
N ASN A 10 -6.73 3.01 5.02
CA ASN A 10 -7.48 1.79 4.74
C ASN A 10 -7.95 1.74 3.28
N SER A 11 -8.38 2.88 2.75
CA SER A 11 -8.79 2.96 1.36
C SER A 11 -7.64 2.66 0.42
N LEU A 12 -6.44 3.18 0.72
CA LEU A 12 -5.25 2.89 -0.08
C LEU A 12 -4.89 1.41 -0.03
N VAL A 13 -4.93 0.80 1.15
CA VAL A 13 -4.65 -0.63 1.29
C VAL A 13 -5.56 -1.44 0.39
N GLU A 14 -6.86 -1.15 0.44
CA GLU A 14 -7.84 -1.87 -0.37
C GLU A 14 -7.57 -1.70 -1.86
N GLN A 15 -7.31 -0.47 -2.29
CA GLN A 15 -7.05 -0.21 -3.70
C GLN A 15 -5.74 -0.84 -4.17
N LEU A 16 -4.70 -0.79 -3.36
CA LEU A 16 -3.43 -1.43 -3.70
C LEU A 16 -3.57 -2.95 -3.77
N ALA A 17 -4.36 -3.53 -2.86
CA ALA A 17 -4.62 -4.97 -2.91
C ALA A 17 -5.33 -5.37 -4.20
N LEU A 18 -6.32 -4.59 -4.63
CA LEU A 18 -7.02 -4.86 -5.89
C LEU A 18 -6.07 -4.79 -7.08
N MET A 19 -5.18 -3.80 -7.10
CA MET A 19 -4.19 -3.67 -8.17
C MET A 19 -3.21 -4.85 -8.17
N ALA A 20 -2.78 -5.28 -6.98
CA ALA A 20 -1.86 -6.40 -6.85
C ALA A 20 -2.49 -7.72 -7.29
N MET A 21 -3.78 -7.91 -7.00
CA MET A 21 -4.51 -9.09 -7.49
C MET A 21 -4.42 -9.18 -9.01
N LYS A 22 -4.63 -8.07 -9.68
CA LYS A 22 -4.62 -8.01 -11.14
C LYS A 22 -3.21 -8.22 -11.70
N ASP A 23 -2.23 -7.52 -11.12
CA ASP A 23 -0.87 -7.53 -11.68
C ASP A 23 -0.11 -8.81 -11.39
N TYR A 24 -0.37 -9.43 -10.23
CA TYR A 24 0.40 -10.61 -9.80
C TYR A 24 -0.45 -11.89 -9.76
N GLY A 25 -1.72 -11.80 -10.15
CA GLY A 25 -2.59 -12.98 -10.15
C GLY A 25 -2.88 -13.51 -8.75
N LEU A 26 -2.94 -12.64 -7.76
CA LEU A 26 -3.13 -13.05 -6.36
C LEU A 26 -4.60 -13.14 -6.00
N THR A 27 -4.90 -14.01 -5.02
CA THR A 27 -6.19 -13.95 -4.35
C THR A 27 -6.27 -12.70 -3.49
N MET A 28 -7.48 -12.31 -3.06
CA MET A 28 -7.64 -11.16 -2.17
C MET A 28 -6.86 -11.36 -0.87
N VAL A 29 -6.90 -12.58 -0.30
CA VAL A 29 -6.19 -12.85 0.94
C VAL A 29 -4.69 -12.64 0.77
N ASP A 30 -4.11 -13.17 -0.31
CA ASP A 30 -2.69 -13.04 -0.56
C ASP A 30 -2.31 -11.59 -0.88
N ALA A 31 -3.16 -10.88 -1.61
CA ALA A 31 -2.91 -9.47 -1.93
C ALA A 31 -2.94 -8.61 -0.67
N LEU A 32 -3.91 -8.82 0.21
CA LEU A 32 -3.96 -8.09 1.48
C LEU A 32 -2.75 -8.41 2.34
N ALA A 33 -2.33 -9.68 2.39
CA ALA A 33 -1.13 -10.05 3.13
C ALA A 33 0.10 -9.34 2.59
N LEU A 34 0.24 -9.28 1.26
CA LEU A 34 1.35 -8.57 0.63
C LEU A 34 1.39 -7.11 1.08
N VAL A 35 0.24 -6.43 1.02
CA VAL A 35 0.18 -5.01 1.35
C VAL A 35 0.44 -4.79 2.84
N TYR A 36 -0.21 -5.56 3.72
CA TYR A 36 -0.07 -5.35 5.17
C TYR A 36 1.32 -5.70 5.69
N HIS A 37 2.03 -6.63 5.05
CA HIS A 37 3.37 -7.01 5.49
C HIS A 37 4.48 -6.20 4.81
N SER A 38 4.12 -5.25 3.97
CA SER A 38 5.09 -4.46 3.20
C SER A 38 5.75 -3.37 4.04
N GLN A 39 6.93 -2.96 3.63
CA GLN A 39 7.58 -1.75 4.15
C GLN A 39 6.76 -0.52 3.81
N TRP A 40 6.08 -0.54 2.66
CA TRP A 40 5.17 0.54 2.28
C TRP A 40 4.12 0.78 3.36
N TYR A 41 3.55 -0.29 3.93
CA TYR A 41 2.54 -0.15 4.97
C TYR A 41 3.11 0.55 6.19
N GLU A 42 4.32 0.22 6.60
CA GLU A 42 4.97 0.91 7.71
C GLU A 42 5.14 2.40 7.41
N LYS A 43 5.47 2.75 6.17
CA LYS A 43 5.66 4.15 5.79
C LYS A 43 4.34 4.91 5.69
N VAL A 44 3.29 4.31 5.14
CA VAL A 44 2.01 5.00 5.00
C VAL A 44 1.36 5.26 6.35
N THR A 45 1.57 4.40 7.33
CA THR A 45 1.05 4.60 8.69
C THR A 45 1.83 5.64 9.47
N ASP A 46 3.01 6.01 9.03
CA ASP A 46 3.74 7.14 9.57
C ASP A 46 3.24 8.41 8.88
N THR A 47 2.44 9.19 9.60
CA THR A 47 1.76 10.36 9.02
C THR A 47 2.74 11.42 8.52
N GLU A 48 3.96 11.43 9.03
CA GLU A 48 4.97 12.40 8.59
C GLU A 48 5.41 12.17 7.14
N THR A 49 5.25 10.95 6.61
CA THR A 49 5.59 10.68 5.21
C THR A 49 4.62 11.33 4.24
N GLY A 50 3.40 11.63 4.69
CA GLY A 50 2.36 12.18 3.82
C GLY A 50 1.84 11.23 2.78
N LEU A 51 2.21 9.96 2.83
CA LEU A 51 1.81 8.99 1.80
C LEU A 51 0.30 8.77 1.77
N TYR A 52 -0.36 8.92 2.93
CA TYR A 52 -1.81 8.71 2.97
C TYR A 52 -2.59 9.74 2.15
N PHE A 53 -1.98 10.88 1.84
CA PHE A 53 -2.57 11.91 0.97
C PHE A 53 -2.26 11.70 -0.50
N GLN A 54 -1.30 10.86 -0.83
CA GLN A 54 -0.92 10.65 -2.22
C GLN A 54 -1.92 9.72 -2.91
N SER A 55 -1.92 9.78 -4.24
CA SER A 55 -2.85 8.98 -5.03
C SER A 55 -2.58 7.48 -4.88
N PRO A 56 -3.59 6.64 -5.16
CA PRO A 56 -3.36 5.19 -5.21
C PRO A 56 -2.26 4.81 -6.22
N ALA A 57 -2.21 5.46 -7.37
CA ALA A 57 -1.20 5.16 -8.38
C ALA A 57 0.21 5.46 -7.88
N TYR A 58 0.38 6.58 -7.18
CA TYR A 58 1.68 6.94 -6.59
C TYR A 58 2.11 5.88 -5.58
N ASN A 59 1.19 5.53 -4.67
CA ASN A 59 1.49 4.57 -3.62
C ASN A 59 1.73 3.17 -4.19
N TYR A 60 0.98 2.80 -5.21
CA TYR A 60 1.17 1.49 -5.83
C TYR A 60 2.54 1.37 -6.51
N ARG A 61 3.02 2.46 -7.09
CA ARG A 61 4.37 2.48 -7.68
C ARG A 61 5.42 2.16 -6.62
N LEU A 62 5.26 2.71 -5.42
CA LEU A 62 6.18 2.42 -4.32
C LEU A 62 6.13 0.95 -3.93
N LEU A 63 4.93 0.38 -3.84
CA LEU A 63 4.76 -1.03 -3.51
C LEU A 63 5.38 -1.93 -4.57
N ARG A 64 5.17 -1.62 -5.84
CA ARG A 64 5.76 -2.39 -6.94
C ARG A 64 7.28 -2.34 -6.90
N HIS A 65 7.83 -1.19 -6.59
CA HIS A 65 9.28 -1.05 -6.45
C HIS A 65 9.79 -1.97 -5.33
N GLU A 66 9.08 -2.00 -4.22
CA GLU A 66 9.44 -2.87 -3.11
C GLU A 66 9.40 -4.34 -3.51
N VAL A 67 8.35 -4.77 -4.22
CA VAL A 67 8.22 -6.15 -4.68
C VAL A 67 9.40 -6.52 -5.60
N ALA A 68 9.78 -5.60 -6.47
CA ALA A 68 10.85 -5.85 -7.44
C ALA A 68 12.24 -5.85 -6.81
N PHE A 69 12.48 -4.99 -5.84
CA PHE A 69 13.84 -4.75 -5.33
C PHE A 69 14.00 -5.05 -3.83
N GLY A 70 12.94 -5.46 -3.15
CA GLY A 70 12.99 -5.79 -1.72
C GLY A 70 12.95 -4.59 -0.79
N LYS A 71 12.79 -3.38 -1.32
CA LYS A 71 12.70 -2.17 -0.51
C LYS A 71 11.92 -1.10 -1.26
N VAL A 72 11.38 -0.13 -0.51
CA VAL A 72 10.51 0.91 -1.06
C VAL A 72 11.27 1.86 -1.99
N ASN A 73 12.53 2.14 -1.68
CA ASN A 73 13.36 3.03 -2.52
C ASN A 73 14.84 2.77 -2.36
#